data_4f572e7f2dc66d491224d8a36ff090b8
#
_entry.id   4f572e7f2dc66d491224d8a36ff090b8
#
_cell.length_a   1.000
_cell.length_b   1.000
_cell.length_c   1.000
_cell.angle_alpha   90.00
_cell.angle_beta   90.00
_cell.angle_gamma   90.00
#
_symmetry.space_group_name_H-M   'P 1'
#
loop_
_entity.id
_entity.type
_entity.pdbx_description
1 polymer ?
#
loop_
_entity_poly.entity_id
_entity_poly.type
_entity_poly.pdbx_seq_one_letter_code
_entity_poly.pdbx_strand_id
1 'polypeptide(L)'
;VMRLFARQIESQYREHLPLKEYARRTGVSVTHLNQLCREFHNCSALMVLHERLILEAKRCLQYTQMTISQIADYLGFSDVAYFSRFFKRHTLLSPKAYRGIMNNSDDISETNNLIKLF
;
A
#
# COMPACT_ATOMS: atom_id res chain seq x y z
N VAL A 1 -19.86 -3.32 8.03
CA VAL A 1 -18.72 -2.42 8.31
C VAL A 1 -17.53 -2.76 7.44
N MET A 2 -17.10 -4.01 7.42
CA MET A 2 -15.89 -4.39 6.67
C MET A 2 -16.05 -4.27 5.17
N ARG A 3 -17.21 -4.59 4.62
CA ARG A 3 -17.48 -4.41 3.19
C ARG A 3 -17.46 -2.95 2.79
N LEU A 4 -18.06 -2.08 3.61
CA LEU A 4 -18.06 -0.64 3.37
C LEU A 4 -16.66 -0.04 3.49
N PHE A 5 -15.89 -0.49 4.49
CA PHE A 5 -14.49 -0.07 4.66
C PHE A 5 -13.66 -0.45 3.43
N ALA A 6 -13.80 -1.67 2.94
CA ALA A 6 -13.09 -2.12 1.74
C ALA A 6 -13.41 -1.25 0.52
N ARG A 7 -14.68 -0.88 0.32
CA ARG A 7 -15.08 0.01 -0.77
C ARG A 7 -14.47 1.39 -0.65
N GLN A 8 -14.43 1.92 0.56
CA GLN A 8 -13.86 3.25 0.80
C GLN A 8 -12.36 3.27 0.59
N ILE A 9 -11.66 2.20 1.00
CA ILE A 9 -10.24 2.06 0.71
C ILE A 9 -10.02 2.09 -0.80
N GLU A 10 -10.76 1.28 -1.57
CA GLU A 10 -10.58 1.21 -3.02
C GLU A 10 -10.78 2.56 -3.70
N SER A 11 -11.74 3.35 -3.26
CA SER A 11 -12.02 4.64 -3.89
C SER A 11 -11.13 5.77 -3.39
N GLN A 12 -10.54 5.66 -2.19
CA GLN A 12 -9.92 6.82 -1.53
C GLN A 12 -8.53 6.59 -0.94
N TYR A 13 -7.92 5.41 -1.14
CA TYR A 13 -6.62 5.12 -0.50
C TYR A 13 -5.52 6.12 -0.92
N ARG A 14 -5.61 6.71 -2.10
CA ARG A 14 -4.64 7.70 -2.59
C ARG A 14 -4.83 9.10 -2.01
N GLU A 15 -5.94 9.34 -1.32
CA GLU A 15 -6.22 10.64 -0.71
C GLU A 15 -5.58 10.81 0.66
N HIS A 16 -5.04 9.74 1.25
CA HIS A 16 -4.40 9.77 2.57
C HIS A 16 -5.32 10.31 3.67
N LEU A 17 -6.59 9.94 3.63
CA LEU A 17 -7.55 10.34 4.66
C LEU A 17 -7.12 9.78 6.03
N PRO A 18 -7.33 10.53 7.11
CA PRO A 18 -7.04 10.01 8.44
C PRO A 18 -7.98 8.85 8.78
N LEU A 19 -7.51 7.92 9.59
CA LEU A 19 -8.26 6.73 9.96
C LEU A 19 -9.60 7.07 10.59
N LYS A 20 -9.68 8.14 11.37
CA LYS A 20 -10.94 8.61 11.96
C LYS A 20 -12.01 8.91 10.92
N GLU A 21 -11.62 9.37 9.73
CA GLU A 21 -12.56 9.66 8.66
C GLU A 21 -13.14 8.38 8.07
N TYR A 22 -12.32 7.36 7.89
CA TYR A 22 -12.81 6.04 7.47
C TYR A 22 -13.77 5.45 8.50
N ALA A 23 -13.42 5.57 9.79
CA ALA A 23 -14.27 5.10 10.88
C ALA A 23 -15.62 5.82 10.87
N ARG A 24 -15.60 7.17 10.74
CA ARG A 24 -16.82 7.96 10.67
C ARG A 24 -17.73 7.51 9.53
N ARG A 25 -17.16 7.29 8.36
CA ARG A 25 -17.92 6.89 7.16
C ARG A 25 -18.48 5.47 7.26
N THR A 26 -17.86 4.61 8.07
CA THR A 26 -18.37 3.26 8.32
C THR A 26 -19.30 3.18 9.52
N GLY A 27 -19.47 4.29 10.24
CA GLY A 27 -20.38 4.36 11.38
C GLY A 27 -19.86 3.72 12.65
N VAL A 28 -18.54 3.56 12.79
CA VAL A 28 -17.93 2.95 13.98
C VAL A 28 -16.79 3.81 14.51
N SER A 29 -16.36 3.53 15.74
CA SER A 29 -15.17 4.17 16.30
C SER A 29 -13.90 3.61 15.67
N VAL A 30 -12.79 4.36 15.79
CA VAL A 30 -11.47 3.87 15.35
C VAL A 30 -11.12 2.59 16.11
N THR A 31 -11.38 2.52 17.40
CA THR A 31 -11.11 1.33 18.22
C THR A 31 -11.86 0.12 17.68
N HIS A 32 -13.15 0.29 17.38
CA HIS A 32 -13.96 -0.81 16.84
C HIS A 32 -13.49 -1.23 15.44
N LEU A 33 -13.16 -0.26 14.59
CA LEU A 33 -12.63 -0.55 13.26
C LEU A 33 -11.33 -1.35 13.34
N ASN A 34 -10.41 -0.97 14.24
CA ASN A 34 -9.17 -1.72 14.48
C ASN A 34 -9.44 -3.15 14.96
N GLN A 35 -10.41 -3.31 15.86
CA GLN A 35 -10.79 -4.63 16.36
C GLN A 35 -11.28 -5.53 15.22
N LEU A 36 -12.15 -5.01 14.37
CA LEU A 36 -12.66 -5.75 13.21
C LEU A 36 -11.54 -6.10 12.21
N CYS A 37 -10.62 -5.17 11.97
CA CYS A 37 -9.48 -5.43 11.08
C CYS A 37 -8.57 -6.53 11.64
N ARG A 38 -8.34 -6.56 12.95
CA ARG A 38 -7.56 -7.64 13.57
C ARG A 38 -8.25 -8.98 13.44
N GLU A 39 -9.56 -9.03 13.53
CA GLU A 39 -10.33 -10.26 13.36
C GLU A 39 -10.32 -10.76 11.90
N PHE A 40 -10.49 -9.86 10.93
CA PHE A 40 -10.65 -10.24 9.53
C PHE A 40 -9.34 -10.23 8.73
N HIS A 41 -8.37 -9.41 9.12
CA HIS A 41 -7.12 -9.22 8.37
C HIS A 41 -5.87 -9.52 9.18
N ASN A 42 -5.99 -9.83 10.47
CA ASN A 42 -4.87 -10.07 11.38
C ASN A 42 -3.92 -8.87 11.53
N CYS A 43 -4.41 -7.65 11.27
CA CYS A 43 -3.61 -6.43 11.38
C CYS A 43 -4.48 -5.22 11.68
N SER A 44 -3.86 -4.08 11.98
CA SER A 44 -4.57 -2.84 12.26
C SER A 44 -5.24 -2.29 10.97
N ALA A 45 -6.22 -1.41 11.16
CA ALA A 45 -6.85 -0.72 10.03
C ALA A 45 -5.84 0.11 9.24
N LEU A 46 -4.89 0.76 9.91
CA LEU A 46 -3.84 1.53 9.23
C LEU A 46 -2.97 0.61 8.34
N MET A 47 -2.65 -0.57 8.83
CA MET A 47 -1.89 -1.54 8.03
C MET A 47 -2.67 -1.98 6.79
N VAL A 48 -3.98 -2.16 6.89
CA VAL A 48 -4.82 -2.48 5.73
C VAL A 48 -4.71 -1.39 4.67
N LEU A 49 -4.76 -0.12 5.09
CA LEU A 49 -4.59 1.03 4.18
C LEU A 49 -3.21 1.04 3.55
N HIS A 50 -2.17 0.84 4.34
CA HIS A 50 -0.79 0.83 3.86
C HIS A 50 -0.55 -0.30 2.86
N GLU A 51 -1.09 -1.49 3.12
CA GLU A 51 -0.97 -2.61 2.20
C GLU A 51 -1.60 -2.30 0.85
N ARG A 52 -2.71 -1.56 0.83
CA ARG A 52 -3.34 -1.16 -0.44
C ARG A 52 -2.46 -0.19 -1.23
N LEU A 53 -1.84 0.79 -0.55
CA LEU A 53 -0.88 1.70 -1.18
C LEU A 53 0.32 0.94 -1.74
N ILE A 54 0.86 0.01 -0.98
CA ILE A 54 2.02 -0.79 -1.41
C ILE A 54 1.66 -1.68 -2.60
N LEU A 55 0.49 -2.29 -2.60
CA LEU A 55 0.04 -3.11 -3.71
C LEU A 55 0.00 -2.32 -5.02
N GLU A 56 -0.58 -1.12 -4.99
CA GLU A 56 -0.64 -0.26 -6.17
C GLU A 56 0.75 0.25 -6.57
N ALA A 57 1.61 0.58 -5.61
CA ALA A 57 2.98 0.98 -5.88
C ALA A 57 3.73 -0.13 -6.63
N LYS A 58 3.62 -1.37 -6.17
CA LYS A 58 4.23 -2.52 -6.83
C LYS A 58 3.72 -2.69 -8.25
N ARG A 59 2.41 -2.53 -8.46
CA ARG A 59 1.81 -2.62 -9.78
C ARG A 59 2.40 -1.56 -10.73
N CYS A 60 2.46 -0.32 -10.28
CA CYS A 60 3.03 0.78 -11.07
C CYS A 60 4.51 0.55 -11.38
N LEU A 61 5.28 0.09 -10.40
CA LEU A 61 6.72 -0.16 -10.59
C LEU A 61 6.98 -1.28 -11.60
N GLN A 62 6.17 -2.32 -11.58
CA GLN A 62 6.37 -3.50 -12.40
C GLN A 62 5.78 -3.36 -13.80
N TYR A 63 4.61 -2.74 -13.93
CA TYR A 63 3.83 -2.80 -15.17
C TYR A 63 3.69 -1.46 -15.90
N THR A 64 4.29 -0.38 -15.40
CA THR A 64 4.21 0.92 -16.08
C THR A 64 5.61 1.50 -16.29
N GLN A 65 5.67 2.54 -17.14
CA GLN A 65 6.89 3.32 -17.38
C GLN A 65 6.94 4.60 -16.52
N MET A 66 6.02 4.73 -15.56
CA MET A 66 6.01 5.90 -14.68
C MET A 66 7.33 6.00 -13.91
N THR A 67 7.83 7.23 -13.77
CA THR A 67 9.00 7.47 -12.91
C THR A 67 8.60 7.26 -11.45
N ILE A 68 9.59 7.04 -10.58
CA ILE A 68 9.35 6.91 -9.14
C ILE A 68 8.63 8.16 -8.62
N SER A 69 9.03 9.34 -9.08
CA SER A 69 8.40 10.61 -8.70
C SER A 69 6.94 10.67 -9.15
N GLN A 70 6.65 10.22 -10.37
CA GLN A 70 5.27 10.17 -10.88
C GLN A 70 4.41 9.21 -10.08
N ILE A 71 4.97 8.06 -9.69
CA ILE A 71 4.25 7.08 -8.86
C ILE A 71 3.93 7.69 -7.49
N ALA A 72 4.91 8.36 -6.86
CA ALA A 72 4.70 9.02 -5.59
C ALA A 72 3.56 10.03 -5.66
N ASP A 73 3.55 10.85 -6.70
CA ASP A 73 2.50 11.84 -6.92
C ASP A 73 1.14 11.17 -7.15
N TYR A 74 1.09 10.17 -8.01
CA TYR A 74 -0.13 9.40 -8.29
C TYR A 74 -0.73 8.79 -7.03
N LEU A 75 0.12 8.29 -6.12
CA LEU A 75 -0.31 7.66 -4.88
C LEU A 75 -0.61 8.66 -3.76
N GLY A 76 -0.50 9.97 -4.03
CA GLY A 76 -0.88 11.01 -3.08
C GLY A 76 0.19 11.38 -2.07
N PHE A 77 1.45 10.99 -2.28
CA PHE A 77 2.56 11.38 -1.40
C PHE A 77 3.01 12.81 -1.70
N SER A 78 3.35 13.56 -0.67
CA SER A 78 3.77 14.96 -0.80
C SER A 78 5.14 15.12 -1.47
N ASP A 79 6.01 14.11 -1.34
CA ASP A 79 7.30 14.10 -2.00
C ASP A 79 7.80 12.67 -2.23
N VAL A 80 8.74 12.54 -3.16
CA VAL A 80 9.26 11.24 -3.56
C VAL A 80 10.11 10.59 -2.46
N ALA A 81 10.79 11.38 -1.65
CA ALA A 81 11.64 10.86 -0.56
C ALA A 81 10.77 10.18 0.50
N TYR A 82 9.64 10.80 0.86
CA TYR A 82 8.70 10.20 1.79
C TYR A 82 8.13 8.89 1.26
N PHE A 83 7.72 8.87 -0.01
CA PHE A 83 7.23 7.65 -0.66
C PHE A 83 8.29 6.54 -0.63
N SER A 84 9.54 6.87 -0.98
CA SER A 84 10.62 5.88 -1.03
C SER A 84 10.89 5.26 0.33
N ARG A 85 10.88 6.08 1.41
CA ARG A 85 11.04 5.56 2.77
C ARG A 85 9.87 4.69 3.19
N PHE A 86 8.65 5.10 2.87
CA PHE A 86 7.43 4.33 3.14
C PHE A 86 7.49 2.96 2.45
N PHE A 87 7.81 2.95 1.17
CA PHE A 87 7.89 1.72 0.38
C PHE A 87 8.96 0.78 0.96
N LYS A 88 10.16 1.32 1.23
CA LYS A 88 11.27 0.51 1.76
C LYS A 88 10.94 -0.05 3.15
N ARG A 89 10.25 0.71 4.00
CA ARG A 89 9.85 0.23 5.32
C ARG A 89 8.92 -0.97 5.21
N HIS A 90 8.03 -1.00 4.23
CA HIS A 90 7.05 -2.07 4.07
C HIS A 90 7.56 -3.26 3.25
N THR A 91 8.53 -3.05 2.36
CA THR A 91 8.98 -4.10 1.43
C THR A 91 10.43 -4.49 1.61
N LEU A 92 11.20 -3.75 2.41
CA LEU A 92 12.64 -3.86 2.62
C LEU A 92 13.48 -3.51 1.39
N LEU A 93 12.83 -3.07 0.30
CA LEU A 93 13.49 -2.65 -0.93
C LEU A 93 13.08 -1.23 -1.28
N SER A 94 14.03 -0.43 -1.81
CA SER A 94 13.66 0.86 -2.38
C SER A 94 12.78 0.65 -3.61
N PRO A 95 11.97 1.63 -4.01
CA PRO A 95 11.20 1.52 -5.25
C PRO A 95 12.07 1.23 -6.47
N LYS A 96 13.25 1.87 -6.55
CA LYS A 96 14.18 1.66 -7.65
C LYS A 96 14.71 0.22 -7.66
N ALA A 97 15.10 -0.30 -6.49
CA ALA A 97 15.59 -1.68 -6.37
C ALA A 97 14.50 -2.67 -6.73
N TYR A 98 13.27 -2.46 -6.26
CA TYR A 98 12.13 -3.31 -6.59
C TYR A 98 11.90 -3.36 -8.10
N ARG A 99 11.85 -2.19 -8.76
CA ARG A 99 11.67 -2.11 -10.21
C ARG A 99 12.78 -2.84 -10.96
N GLY A 100 14.02 -2.66 -10.53
CA GLY A 100 15.17 -3.33 -11.15
C GLY A 100 15.06 -4.83 -11.09
N ILE A 101 14.67 -5.37 -9.94
CA ILE A 101 14.47 -6.80 -9.75
C ILE A 101 13.32 -7.31 -10.61
N MET A 102 12.18 -6.60 -10.62
CA MET A 102 11.00 -7.03 -11.37
C MET A 102 11.19 -6.93 -12.89
N ASN A 103 12.09 -6.06 -13.36
CA ASN A 103 12.43 -5.95 -14.78
C ASN A 103 13.49 -6.95 -15.21
N ASN A 104 14.09 -7.69 -14.28
CA ASN A 104 15.06 -8.74 -14.58
C ASN A 104 14.30 -10.02 -14.90
N SER A 105 14.18 -10.34 -16.20
CA SER A 105 13.39 -11.48 -16.68
C SER A 105 13.96 -12.83 -16.28
N ASP A 106 15.27 -12.92 -15.95
CA ASP A 106 15.92 -14.20 -15.68
C ASP A 106 15.60 -14.75 -14.29
N ASP A 107 15.21 -13.88 -13.34
CA ASP A 107 15.01 -14.26 -11.94
C ASP A 107 13.60 -13.97 -11.42
N ILE A 108 12.62 -13.72 -12.30
CA ILE A 108 11.28 -13.29 -11.89
C ILE A 108 10.63 -14.25 -10.89
N SER A 109 10.71 -15.57 -11.16
CA SER A 109 10.05 -16.56 -10.29
C SER A 109 10.66 -16.61 -8.89
N GLU A 110 11.98 -16.66 -8.79
CA GLU A 110 12.68 -16.66 -7.50
C GLU A 110 12.48 -15.35 -6.76
N THR A 111 12.56 -14.23 -7.48
CA THR A 111 12.39 -12.90 -6.93
C THR A 111 10.99 -12.71 -6.37
N ASN A 112 9.96 -13.17 -7.05
CA ASN A 112 8.59 -13.10 -6.57
C ASN A 112 8.40 -13.89 -5.27
N ASN A 113 9.00 -15.05 -5.15
CA ASN A 113 8.96 -15.83 -3.93
C ASN A 113 9.66 -15.12 -2.78
N LEU A 114 10.81 -14.52 -3.04
CA LEU A 114 11.56 -13.75 -2.06
C LEU A 114 10.78 -12.53 -1.58
N ILE A 115 10.18 -11.79 -2.50
CA ILE A 115 9.40 -10.59 -2.18
C ILE A 115 8.15 -10.92 -1.36
N LYS A 116 7.52 -12.05 -1.61
CA LYS A 116 6.35 -12.49 -0.83
C LYS A 116 6.66 -12.78 0.63
N LEU A 117 7.92 -13.01 0.98
CA LEU A 117 8.34 -13.21 2.38
C LEU A 117 8.39 -11.89 3.16
N PHE A 118 8.39 -10.78 2.50
CA PHE A 118 8.43 -9.45 3.09
C PHE A 118 7.06 -8.80 3.05
#